data_4772a9f89373d0b8e73dfc8969756369
#
_entry.id   4772a9f89373d0b8e73dfc8969756369
#
_cell.length_a   1.000
_cell.length_b   1.000
_cell.length_c   1.000
_cell.angle_alpha   90.00
_cell.angle_beta   90.00
_cell.angle_gamma   90.00
#
_symmetry.space_group_name_H-M   'P 1'
#
loop_
_entity.id
_entity.type
_entity.pdbx_description
1 polymer ?
#
loop_
_entity_poly.entity_id
_entity_poly.type
_entity_poly.pdbx_seq_one_letter_code
_entity_poly.pdbx_strand_id
1 'polypeptide(L)'
;RAAEEARTLQGEYREGTTRGHEGWEAIVKPEPMGTVLCITPYNYPLSTTALEVAPALAAGNSVILKPASKTPVSAAILADVVSELDLPDGAFNFVPGRGSTIGDLLVGDGRVNTITMTGSSGAGKHVARKSGMVNLHMELGGNAPAVVFPDADLSEVAGACTKGSLKYAGQRCSAV
;
A
#
# COMPACT_ATOMS: atom_id res chain seq x y z
N ARG A 1 -5.87 12.59 -5.71
CA ARG A 1 -6.54 11.30 -6.07
C ARG A 1 -7.15 10.63 -4.85
N ALA A 2 -6.36 10.18 -3.83
CA ALA A 2 -6.94 9.48 -2.66
C ALA A 2 -8.11 10.25 -2.01
N ALA A 3 -8.00 11.57 -1.88
CA ALA A 3 -9.07 12.41 -1.35
C ALA A 3 -10.29 12.53 -2.30
N GLU A 4 -10.08 12.46 -3.61
CA GLU A 4 -11.15 12.45 -4.59
C GLU A 4 -11.89 11.11 -4.55
N GLU A 5 -11.17 10.00 -4.55
CA GLU A 5 -11.72 8.65 -4.43
C GLU A 5 -12.48 8.46 -3.11
N ALA A 6 -11.97 9.00 -2.00
CA ALA A 6 -12.65 8.94 -0.71
C ALA A 6 -14.04 9.59 -0.72
N ARG A 7 -14.21 10.65 -1.51
CA ARG A 7 -15.51 11.35 -1.65
C ARG A 7 -16.49 10.59 -2.53
N THR A 8 -16.02 9.62 -3.31
CA THR A 8 -16.83 8.80 -4.22
C THR A 8 -17.07 7.38 -3.70
N LEU A 9 -16.54 7.05 -2.51
CA LEU A 9 -16.84 5.78 -1.85
C LEU A 9 -18.35 5.69 -1.57
N GLN A 10 -19.01 4.81 -2.33
CA GLN A 10 -20.47 4.61 -2.25
C GLN A 10 -20.77 3.13 -2.04
N GLY A 11 -21.91 2.89 -1.41
CA GLY A 11 -22.49 1.56 -1.36
C GLY A 11 -23.13 1.18 -2.69
N GLU A 12 -23.46 -0.07 -2.83
CA GLU A 12 -24.16 -0.62 -4.00
C GLU A 12 -25.51 -1.22 -3.57
N TYR A 13 -26.53 -0.99 -4.39
CA TYR A 13 -27.76 -1.75 -4.32
C TYR A 13 -27.77 -2.79 -5.44
N ARG A 14 -28.13 -4.02 -5.12
CA ARG A 14 -28.23 -5.13 -6.07
C ARG A 14 -29.55 -5.87 -5.91
N GLU A 15 -30.14 -6.24 -7.03
CA GLU A 15 -31.32 -7.09 -7.08
C GLU A 15 -30.94 -8.51 -7.54
N GLY A 16 -31.66 -9.49 -7.03
CA GLY A 16 -31.49 -10.88 -7.44
C GLY A 16 -32.03 -11.09 -8.84
N THR A 17 -31.14 -11.38 -9.78
CA THR A 17 -31.46 -11.64 -11.21
C THR A 17 -31.39 -13.11 -11.58
N THR A 18 -30.94 -13.96 -10.67
CA THR A 18 -30.81 -15.40 -10.91
C THR A 18 -32.11 -16.12 -10.52
N ARG A 19 -32.49 -17.15 -11.30
CA ARG A 19 -33.67 -17.98 -11.03
C ARG A 19 -33.67 -18.51 -9.60
N GLY A 20 -34.75 -18.26 -8.87
CA GLY A 20 -34.91 -18.62 -7.46
C GLY A 20 -34.42 -17.55 -6.47
N HIS A 21 -33.89 -16.44 -6.96
CA HIS A 21 -33.50 -15.29 -6.15
C HIS A 21 -34.22 -14.00 -6.57
N GLU A 22 -35.30 -14.15 -7.37
CA GLU A 22 -36.14 -13.02 -7.77
C GLU A 22 -36.74 -12.34 -6.55
N GLY A 23 -36.65 -11.01 -6.47
CA GLY A 23 -37.14 -10.23 -5.33
C GLY A 23 -36.20 -10.18 -4.12
N TRP A 24 -35.00 -10.79 -4.22
CA TRP A 24 -33.96 -10.59 -3.23
C TRP A 24 -33.29 -9.24 -3.47
N GLU A 25 -33.01 -8.55 -2.39
CA GLU A 25 -32.29 -7.26 -2.41
C GLU A 25 -31.03 -7.37 -1.55
N ALA A 26 -29.93 -6.78 -2.00
CA ALA A 26 -28.69 -6.67 -1.25
C ALA A 26 -28.17 -5.23 -1.28
N ILE A 27 -27.80 -4.73 -0.10
CA ILE A 27 -27.15 -3.43 0.07
C ILE A 27 -25.71 -3.73 0.50
N VAL A 28 -24.75 -3.32 -0.31
CA VAL A 28 -23.31 -3.42 -0.03
C VAL A 28 -22.82 -2.06 0.45
N LYS A 29 -22.22 -2.01 1.62
CA LYS A 29 -21.64 -0.77 2.19
C LYS A 29 -20.17 -0.98 2.47
N PRO A 30 -19.27 -0.07 2.01
CA PRO A 30 -17.89 -0.04 2.48
C PRO A 30 -17.84 0.29 3.97
N GLU A 31 -16.99 -0.44 4.69
CA GLU A 31 -16.73 -0.20 6.11
C GLU A 31 -15.23 -0.19 6.39
N PRO A 32 -14.73 0.54 7.39
CA PRO A 32 -13.33 0.49 7.80
C PRO A 32 -12.91 -0.93 8.18
N MET A 33 -11.68 -1.30 7.82
CA MET A 33 -11.08 -2.59 8.19
C MET A 33 -10.65 -2.61 9.67
N GLY A 34 -10.45 -1.45 10.28
CA GLY A 34 -9.94 -1.30 11.64
C GLY A 34 -8.54 -0.71 11.69
N THR A 35 -7.59 -1.38 12.33
CA THR A 35 -6.19 -0.92 12.41
C THR A 35 -5.39 -1.41 11.22
N VAL A 36 -4.83 -0.48 10.44
CA VAL A 36 -4.00 -0.75 9.26
C VAL A 36 -2.54 -0.46 9.58
N LEU A 37 -1.69 -1.47 9.46
CA LEU A 37 -0.24 -1.31 9.52
C LEU A 37 0.31 -1.05 8.12
N CYS A 38 0.87 0.14 7.90
CA CYS A 38 1.51 0.57 6.65
C CYS A 38 3.03 0.40 6.77
N ILE A 39 3.63 -0.47 5.94
CA ILE A 39 5.08 -0.73 5.92
C ILE A 39 5.64 -0.26 4.58
N THR A 40 6.34 0.87 4.58
CA THR A 40 6.74 1.56 3.34
C THR A 40 8.22 1.39 3.00
N PRO A 41 8.58 1.40 1.69
CA PRO A 41 9.92 1.13 1.21
C PRO A 41 10.82 2.38 1.23
N TYR A 42 12.11 2.17 0.95
CA TYR A 42 13.10 3.24 0.94
C TYR A 42 13.22 3.97 -0.41
N ASN A 43 12.84 3.32 -1.51
CA ASN A 43 13.10 3.84 -2.86
C ASN A 43 12.14 4.95 -3.31
N TYR A 44 10.93 4.97 -2.80
CA TYR A 44 9.93 6.03 -3.02
C TYR A 44 9.28 6.42 -1.69
N PRO A 45 10.06 6.98 -0.73
CA PRO A 45 9.64 7.06 0.66
C PRO A 45 8.44 7.98 0.91
N LEU A 46 8.23 9.02 0.11
CA LEU A 46 7.08 9.91 0.26
C LEU A 46 5.86 9.38 -0.50
N SER A 47 6.03 9.07 -1.79
CA SER A 47 4.90 8.69 -2.64
C SER A 47 4.25 7.38 -2.19
N THR A 48 5.06 6.37 -1.83
CA THR A 48 4.52 5.10 -1.35
C THR A 48 3.86 5.26 0.01
N THR A 49 4.45 6.05 0.90
CA THR A 49 3.80 6.38 2.18
C THR A 49 2.43 7.02 1.96
N ALA A 50 2.34 8.00 1.06
CA ALA A 50 1.07 8.64 0.74
C ALA A 50 0.05 7.66 0.12
N LEU A 51 0.52 6.74 -0.74
CA LEU A 51 -0.34 5.73 -1.37
C LEU A 51 -0.92 4.71 -0.38
N GLU A 52 -0.21 4.41 0.70
CA GLU A 52 -0.69 3.48 1.73
C GLU A 52 -1.51 4.19 2.82
N VAL A 53 -1.03 5.32 3.33
CA VAL A 53 -1.63 6.04 4.46
C VAL A 53 -2.91 6.77 4.06
N ALA A 54 -2.89 7.52 2.96
CA ALA A 54 -4.02 8.40 2.62
C ALA A 54 -5.32 7.62 2.35
N PRO A 55 -5.35 6.53 1.56
CA PRO A 55 -6.59 5.77 1.38
C PRO A 55 -7.02 5.04 2.65
N ALA A 56 -6.08 4.58 3.49
CA ALA A 56 -6.43 3.95 4.75
C ALA A 56 -7.16 4.91 5.71
N LEU A 57 -6.63 6.13 5.88
CA LEU A 57 -7.29 7.18 6.67
C LEU A 57 -8.62 7.63 6.05
N ALA A 58 -8.64 7.81 4.72
CA ALA A 58 -9.84 8.23 4.00
C ALA A 58 -11.00 7.24 4.12
N ALA A 59 -10.71 5.95 4.25
CA ALA A 59 -11.69 4.89 4.50
C ALA A 59 -12.07 4.75 5.99
N GLY A 60 -11.59 5.64 6.87
CA GLY A 60 -11.93 5.66 8.30
C GLY A 60 -11.17 4.68 9.17
N ASN A 61 -10.03 4.16 8.70
CA ASN A 61 -9.20 3.25 9.49
C ASN A 61 -8.23 4.01 10.41
N SER A 62 -7.82 3.38 11.51
CA SER A 62 -6.64 3.80 12.26
C SER A 62 -5.37 3.30 11.56
N VAL A 63 -4.35 4.13 11.48
CA VAL A 63 -3.11 3.85 10.76
C VAL A 63 -1.90 3.80 11.69
N ILE A 64 -1.09 2.76 11.55
CA ILE A 64 0.24 2.67 12.11
C ILE A 64 1.23 2.72 10.93
N LEU A 65 1.99 3.80 10.82
CA LEU A 65 3.00 3.97 9.77
C LEU A 65 4.37 3.56 10.27
N LYS A 66 4.92 2.50 9.68
CA LYS A 66 6.31 2.07 9.86
C LYS A 66 7.11 2.34 8.58
N PRO A 67 7.85 3.43 8.48
CA PRO A 67 8.66 3.73 7.31
C PRO A 67 9.92 2.86 7.24
N ALA A 68 10.54 2.82 6.06
CA ALA A 68 11.86 2.23 5.91
C ALA A 68 12.89 2.96 6.79
N SER A 69 13.68 2.21 7.56
CA SER A 69 14.68 2.79 8.47
C SER A 69 15.80 3.55 7.76
N LYS A 70 16.00 3.33 6.47
CA LYS A 70 16.99 4.06 5.65
C LYS A 70 16.52 5.46 5.22
N THR A 71 15.21 5.68 5.11
CA THR A 71 14.65 6.92 4.57
C THR A 71 13.42 7.38 5.37
N PRO A 72 13.52 7.57 6.68
CA PRO A 72 12.35 7.87 7.51
C PRO A 72 11.92 9.34 7.45
N VAL A 73 12.79 10.25 6.99
CA VAL A 73 12.60 11.71 7.08
C VAL A 73 11.36 12.17 6.32
N SER A 74 11.16 11.71 5.08
CA SER A 74 9.98 12.09 4.29
C SER A 74 8.67 11.65 4.95
N ALA A 75 8.69 10.48 5.58
CA ALA A 75 7.54 9.96 6.33
C ALA A 75 7.32 10.72 7.65
N ALA A 76 8.39 11.19 8.30
CA ALA A 76 8.30 12.03 9.48
C ALA A 76 7.66 13.39 9.15
N ILE A 77 8.09 14.04 8.06
CA ILE A 77 7.49 15.29 7.59
C ILE A 77 5.99 15.09 7.28
N LEU A 78 5.63 13.98 6.63
CA LEU A 78 4.22 13.65 6.41
C LEU A 78 3.48 13.46 7.74
N ALA A 79 4.10 12.82 8.73
CA ALA A 79 3.52 12.64 10.05
C ALA A 79 3.29 13.98 10.76
N ASP A 80 4.23 14.92 10.64
CA ASP A 80 4.08 16.27 11.17
C ASP A 80 2.87 16.98 10.53
N VAL A 81 2.74 16.91 9.20
CA VAL A 81 1.59 17.48 8.48
C VAL A 81 0.26 16.84 8.94
N VAL A 82 0.24 15.52 9.11
CA VAL A 82 -0.97 14.81 9.57
C VAL A 82 -1.32 15.18 11.03
N SER A 83 -0.31 15.45 11.87
CA SER A 83 -0.52 15.85 13.26
C SER A 83 -1.18 17.23 13.43
N GLU A 84 -1.13 18.08 12.39
CA GLU A 84 -1.80 19.38 12.35
C GLU A 84 -3.29 19.27 11.96
N LEU A 85 -3.74 18.09 11.54
CA LEU A 85 -5.13 17.85 11.18
C LEU A 85 -5.96 17.52 12.44
N ASP A 86 -7.21 17.93 12.44
CA ASP A 86 -8.17 17.60 13.49
C ASP A 86 -8.68 16.15 13.32
N LEU A 87 -7.79 15.18 13.58
CA LEU A 87 -8.10 13.76 13.58
C LEU A 87 -8.30 13.26 15.00
N PRO A 88 -9.16 12.26 15.22
CA PRO A 88 -9.28 11.60 16.51
C PRO A 88 -7.95 11.05 17.03
N ASP A 89 -7.75 11.08 18.34
CA ASP A 89 -6.58 10.49 18.99
C ASP A 89 -6.37 9.03 18.57
N GLY A 90 -5.15 8.70 18.16
CA GLY A 90 -4.81 7.35 17.70
C GLY A 90 -5.23 7.02 16.26
N ALA A 91 -5.89 7.94 15.53
CA ALA A 91 -6.21 7.72 14.11
C ALA A 91 -4.96 7.54 13.26
N PHE A 92 -3.87 8.24 13.58
CA PHE A 92 -2.60 8.11 12.90
C PHE A 92 -1.45 7.99 13.92
N ASN A 93 -0.57 6.99 13.71
CA ASN A 93 0.54 6.69 14.59
C ASN A 93 1.81 6.48 13.77
N PHE A 94 2.84 7.29 13.99
CA PHE A 94 4.14 7.18 13.32
C PHE A 94 5.13 6.41 14.21
N VAL A 95 5.60 5.26 13.73
CA VAL A 95 6.46 4.33 14.50
C VAL A 95 7.74 4.03 13.70
N PRO A 96 8.74 4.93 13.73
CA PRO A 96 10.02 4.71 13.06
C PRO A 96 10.85 3.68 13.82
N GLY A 97 11.58 2.84 13.08
CA GLY A 97 12.49 1.86 13.68
C GLY A 97 12.91 0.79 12.69
N ARG A 98 13.89 -0.01 13.10
CA ARG A 98 14.41 -1.13 12.30
C ARG A 98 13.38 -2.25 12.22
N GLY A 99 13.17 -2.80 11.03
CA GLY A 99 12.29 -3.95 10.81
C GLY A 99 12.65 -5.15 11.68
N SER A 100 13.96 -5.39 11.88
CA SER A 100 14.47 -6.46 12.74
C SER A 100 14.18 -6.26 14.24
N THR A 101 13.84 -5.04 14.67
CA THR A 101 13.61 -4.73 16.09
C THR A 101 12.11 -4.63 16.39
N ILE A 102 11.37 -3.87 15.57
CA ILE A 102 9.96 -3.59 15.83
C ILE A 102 9.02 -4.25 14.80
N GLY A 103 9.57 -4.70 13.66
CA GLY A 103 8.75 -5.24 12.56
C GLY A 103 7.90 -6.42 12.98
N ASP A 104 8.51 -7.41 13.62
CA ASP A 104 7.83 -8.62 14.05
C ASP A 104 6.81 -8.37 15.17
N LEU A 105 7.09 -7.38 16.04
CA LEU A 105 6.15 -6.97 17.08
C LEU A 105 4.88 -6.37 16.46
N LEU A 106 5.05 -5.44 15.51
CA LEU A 106 3.91 -4.79 14.83
C LEU A 106 3.13 -5.78 13.97
N VAL A 107 3.83 -6.60 13.19
CA VAL A 107 3.21 -7.57 12.27
C VAL A 107 2.45 -8.67 13.00
N GLY A 108 2.96 -9.11 14.17
CA GLY A 108 2.33 -10.16 14.97
C GLY A 108 1.35 -9.66 16.03
N ASP A 109 1.07 -8.36 16.09
CA ASP A 109 0.16 -7.81 17.09
C ASP A 109 -1.30 -8.08 16.69
N GLY A 110 -2.05 -8.77 17.54
CA GLY A 110 -3.43 -9.17 17.31
C GLY A 110 -4.44 -8.01 17.18
N ARG A 111 -4.02 -6.77 17.38
CA ARG A 111 -4.84 -5.56 17.17
C ARG A 111 -4.77 -5.05 15.73
N VAL A 112 -3.82 -5.53 14.93
CA VAL A 112 -3.71 -5.20 13.51
C VAL A 112 -4.70 -6.04 12.71
N ASN A 113 -5.55 -5.40 11.94
CA ASN A 113 -6.57 -6.04 11.10
C ASN A 113 -6.12 -6.18 9.63
N THR A 114 -5.31 -5.23 9.17
CA THR A 114 -4.80 -5.20 7.79
C THR A 114 -3.35 -4.75 7.79
N ILE A 115 -2.54 -5.38 6.94
CA ILE A 115 -1.18 -4.94 6.65
C ILE A 115 -1.09 -4.57 5.19
N THR A 116 -0.76 -3.32 4.90
CA THR A 116 -0.33 -2.88 3.58
C THR A 116 1.19 -2.73 3.59
N MET A 117 1.85 -3.32 2.61
CA MET A 117 3.30 -3.32 2.56
C MET A 117 3.80 -3.18 1.13
N THR A 118 4.68 -2.22 0.93
CA THR A 118 5.53 -2.14 -0.27
C THR A 118 6.98 -2.44 0.11
N GLY A 119 7.60 -3.44 -0.53
CA GLY A 119 8.95 -3.83 -0.19
C GLY A 119 9.51 -5.01 -1.01
N SER A 120 10.54 -5.68 -0.49
CA SER A 120 11.10 -6.85 -1.15
C SER A 120 10.21 -8.09 -0.97
N SER A 121 10.24 -8.98 -1.97
CA SER A 121 9.51 -10.27 -1.91
C SER A 121 9.89 -11.11 -0.69
N GLY A 122 11.17 -11.06 -0.27
CA GLY A 122 11.63 -11.75 0.95
C GLY A 122 10.97 -11.20 2.22
N ALA A 123 10.91 -9.88 2.35
CA ALA A 123 10.24 -9.23 3.48
C ALA A 123 8.72 -9.47 3.48
N GLY A 124 8.07 -9.40 2.30
CA GLY A 124 6.64 -9.70 2.17
C GLY A 124 6.30 -11.14 2.58
N LYS A 125 7.10 -12.11 2.13
CA LYS A 125 6.95 -13.52 2.55
C LYS A 125 7.14 -13.70 4.07
N HIS A 126 8.06 -12.95 4.67
CA HIS A 126 8.26 -12.98 6.13
C HIS A 126 7.04 -12.41 6.86
N VAL A 127 6.56 -11.24 6.43
CA VAL A 127 5.35 -10.61 6.99
C VAL A 127 4.15 -11.56 6.88
N ALA A 128 3.90 -12.15 5.71
CA ALA A 128 2.78 -13.06 5.49
C ALA A 128 2.82 -14.31 6.39
N ARG A 129 4.03 -14.81 6.72
CA ARG A 129 4.17 -15.95 7.65
C ARG A 129 3.95 -15.55 9.11
N LYS A 130 4.24 -14.30 9.45
CA LYS A 130 4.24 -13.81 10.83
C LYS A 130 2.90 -13.21 11.26
N SER A 131 2.16 -12.64 10.33
CA SER A 131 0.96 -11.84 10.61
C SER A 131 -0.27 -12.65 11.05
N GLY A 132 -0.28 -13.96 10.82
CA GLY A 132 -1.48 -14.76 11.07
C GLY A 132 -2.63 -14.45 10.09
N MET A 133 -3.86 -14.55 10.57
CA MET A 133 -5.07 -14.33 9.75
C MET A 133 -5.48 -12.85 9.74
N VAL A 134 -4.75 -12.05 8.98
CA VAL A 134 -5.07 -10.63 8.74
C VAL A 134 -5.19 -10.37 7.24
N ASN A 135 -5.82 -9.29 6.84
CA ASN A 135 -5.83 -8.88 5.45
C ASN A 135 -4.44 -8.39 5.03
N LEU A 136 -3.94 -8.88 3.90
CA LEU A 136 -2.63 -8.51 3.37
C LEU A 136 -2.78 -7.85 2.00
N HIS A 137 -2.31 -6.61 1.88
CA HIS A 137 -2.12 -5.90 0.62
C HIS A 137 -0.62 -5.73 0.38
N MET A 138 -0.08 -6.45 -0.62
CA MET A 138 1.36 -6.61 -0.80
C MET A 138 1.80 -6.13 -2.18
N GLU A 139 2.59 -5.05 -2.20
CA GLU A 139 3.31 -4.56 -3.38
C GLU A 139 4.79 -4.93 -3.25
N LEU A 140 5.20 -5.96 -3.95
CA LEU A 140 6.51 -6.60 -3.76
C LEU A 140 7.44 -6.39 -4.97
N GLY A 141 8.47 -7.23 -5.08
CA GLY A 141 9.39 -7.19 -6.21
C GLY A 141 8.74 -7.66 -7.51
N GLY A 142 9.30 -7.25 -8.61
CA GLY A 142 8.85 -7.62 -9.95
C GLY A 142 10.02 -8.04 -10.85
N ASN A 143 9.67 -8.51 -12.05
CA ASN A 143 10.60 -8.81 -13.13
C ASN A 143 10.02 -8.19 -14.42
N ALA A 144 9.87 -6.89 -14.46
CA ALA A 144 9.21 -6.12 -15.52
C ALA A 144 9.82 -6.37 -16.92
N PRO A 145 9.43 -7.43 -17.66
CA PRO A 145 10.06 -7.78 -18.94
C PRO A 145 9.68 -6.75 -20.02
N ALA A 146 10.64 -6.41 -20.88
CA ALA A 146 10.39 -5.67 -22.10
C ALA A 146 10.14 -6.68 -23.25
N VAL A 147 8.98 -6.54 -23.91
CA VAL A 147 8.65 -7.34 -25.09
C VAL A 147 8.79 -6.45 -26.34
N VAL A 148 9.66 -6.83 -27.24
CA VAL A 148 9.97 -6.06 -28.45
C VAL A 148 9.38 -6.78 -29.67
N PHE A 149 8.48 -6.13 -30.39
CA PHE A 149 7.92 -6.66 -31.64
C PHE A 149 8.80 -6.31 -32.84
N PRO A 150 8.67 -7.06 -33.97
CA PRO A 150 9.55 -6.88 -35.14
C PRO A 150 9.44 -5.51 -35.83
N ASP A 151 8.35 -4.79 -35.63
CA ASP A 151 8.08 -3.47 -36.20
C ASP A 151 8.54 -2.31 -35.29
N ALA A 152 9.13 -2.60 -34.14
CA ALA A 152 9.60 -1.58 -33.21
C ALA A 152 10.91 -0.93 -33.69
N ASP A 153 11.08 0.38 -33.41
CA ASP A 153 12.36 1.07 -33.56
C ASP A 153 13.33 0.61 -32.46
N LEU A 154 14.34 -0.14 -32.86
CA LEU A 154 15.33 -0.70 -31.94
C LEU A 154 16.15 0.36 -31.20
N SER A 155 16.35 1.55 -31.79
CA SER A 155 17.07 2.65 -31.14
C SER A 155 16.24 3.24 -30.00
N GLU A 156 14.96 3.47 -30.23
CA GLU A 156 14.03 3.93 -29.18
C GLU A 156 13.89 2.89 -28.07
N VAL A 157 13.74 1.61 -28.43
CA VAL A 157 13.65 0.49 -27.48
C VAL A 157 14.91 0.41 -26.62
N ALA A 158 16.08 0.46 -27.21
CA ALA A 158 17.35 0.44 -26.46
C ALA A 158 17.45 1.61 -25.46
N GLY A 159 17.06 2.81 -25.91
CA GLY A 159 17.01 3.98 -25.06
C GLY A 159 16.00 3.83 -23.90
N ALA A 160 14.80 3.33 -24.18
CA ALA A 160 13.77 3.11 -23.19
C ALA A 160 14.18 2.03 -22.17
N CYS A 161 14.73 0.90 -22.62
CA CYS A 161 15.21 -0.17 -21.74
C CYS A 161 16.38 0.29 -20.86
N THR A 162 17.34 1.02 -21.43
CA THR A 162 18.45 1.59 -20.66
C THR A 162 17.95 2.55 -19.57
N LYS A 163 17.05 3.45 -19.92
CA LYS A 163 16.44 4.37 -18.96
C LYS A 163 15.60 3.63 -17.92
N GLY A 164 14.87 2.60 -18.33
CA GLY A 164 14.04 1.77 -17.46
C GLY A 164 14.90 1.00 -16.44
N SER A 165 16.01 0.39 -16.88
CA SER A 165 16.91 -0.38 -16.03
C SER A 165 17.70 0.48 -15.05
N LEU A 166 18.19 1.63 -15.49
CA LEU A 166 19.12 2.45 -14.72
C LEU A 166 18.47 3.55 -13.88
N LYS A 167 17.22 3.89 -14.16
CA LYS A 167 16.51 4.90 -13.38
C LYS A 167 16.47 4.51 -11.90
N TYR A 168 16.86 5.43 -11.01
CA TYR A 168 16.98 5.18 -9.57
C TYR A 168 18.03 4.09 -9.23
N ALA A 169 19.06 3.94 -10.07
CA ALA A 169 20.05 2.87 -9.96
C ALA A 169 19.40 1.46 -9.93
N GLY A 170 18.31 1.27 -10.67
CA GLY A 170 17.58 -0.01 -10.73
C GLY A 170 16.75 -0.37 -9.48
N GLN A 171 16.69 0.52 -8.49
CA GLN A 171 16.01 0.25 -7.22
C GLN A 171 14.49 0.45 -7.34
N ARG A 172 13.86 -0.26 -8.28
CA ARG A 172 12.42 -0.15 -8.58
C ARG A 172 11.82 -1.53 -8.79
N CYS A 173 10.58 -1.70 -8.34
CA CYS A 173 9.79 -2.90 -8.65
C CYS A 173 9.51 -3.05 -10.16
N SER A 174 9.50 -1.93 -10.90
CA SER A 174 9.27 -1.83 -12.35
C SER A 174 10.57 -1.56 -13.15
N ALA A 175 11.74 -1.92 -12.64
CA ALA A 175 12.99 -1.88 -13.41
C ALA A 175 12.97 -2.98 -14.47
N VAL A 176 13.30 -2.60 -15.73
CA VAL A 176 13.35 -3.50 -16.89
C VAL A 176 14.64 -4.30 -16.86
#